data_0444a8ad7d5618a50248deb91387f231
#
_entry.id   0444a8ad7d5618a50248deb91387f231
#
_cell.length_a   1.000
_cell.length_b   1.000
_cell.length_c   1.000
_cell.angle_alpha   90.00
_cell.angle_beta   90.00
_cell.angle_gamma   90.00
#
_symmetry.space_group_name_H-M   'P 1'
#
loop_
_entity.id
_entity.type
_entity.pdbx_description
1 polymer ?
#
loop_
_entity_poly.entity_id
_entity_poly.type
_entity_poly.pdbx_seq_one_letter_code
_entity_poly.pdbx_strand_id
1 'polypeptide(L)'
;MKKIGLVGGTGPESTVMYYKKLNSEIDLLTNENHMPDIAIESVDFRRAWKYVQNGETSELADYLAEKVNCLVQTKADVIALTAVTMHMVYDEIAEKTGVSLVSIPKTVCEKIVSEGIKKVGLFGTVVTMEQDYMKKDLLENGVEVFVPNDEERALIGKRIYEELEKGIVKESTLAELTEIINRMKEEDGIEGLILGCTELPLILNSDNCPVKCFDSVELHLKKLIELATE
;
A
#
# COMPACT_ATOMS: atom_id res chain seq x y z
N MET A 1 -19.63 -5.07 -15.15
CA MET A 1 -18.55 -4.54 -14.27
C MET A 1 -18.85 -4.97 -12.85
N LYS A 2 -17.86 -5.48 -12.11
CA LYS A 2 -18.00 -5.92 -10.73
C LYS A 2 -18.01 -4.72 -9.78
N LYS A 3 -18.72 -4.82 -8.68
CA LYS A 3 -18.78 -3.78 -7.64
C LYS A 3 -17.52 -3.82 -6.76
N ILE A 4 -16.91 -2.66 -6.54
CA ILE A 4 -15.72 -2.52 -5.71
C ILE A 4 -16.12 -2.16 -4.27
N GLY A 5 -15.56 -2.85 -3.28
CA GLY A 5 -15.69 -2.56 -1.87
C GLY A 5 -14.36 -2.10 -1.27
N LEU A 6 -14.33 -0.95 -0.62
CA LEU A 6 -13.13 -0.41 0.00
C LEU A 6 -13.30 -0.29 1.51
N VAL A 7 -12.44 -0.93 2.29
CA VAL A 7 -12.25 -0.59 3.70
C VAL A 7 -11.30 0.59 3.76
N GLY A 8 -11.87 1.76 3.99
CA GLY A 8 -11.19 3.06 3.97
C GLY A 8 -11.11 3.71 5.35
N GLY A 9 -10.69 4.97 5.39
CA GLY A 9 -10.55 5.74 6.62
C GLY A 9 -9.24 5.51 7.38
N THR A 10 -8.40 4.60 6.94
CA THR A 10 -7.07 4.32 7.52
C THR A 10 -5.97 5.12 6.82
N GLY A 11 -6.06 6.39 6.97
CA GLY A 11 -5.68 7.56 6.24
C GLY A 11 -6.83 8.00 5.33
N PRO A 12 -7.62 9.03 5.72
CA PRO A 12 -8.72 9.51 4.89
C PRO A 12 -8.27 9.92 3.47
N GLU A 13 -7.08 10.52 3.37
CA GLU A 13 -6.48 10.99 2.11
C GLU A 13 -6.27 9.83 1.13
N SER A 14 -5.76 8.69 1.62
CA SER A 14 -5.61 7.47 0.82
C SER A 14 -6.96 7.02 0.24
N THR A 15 -8.01 7.00 1.06
CA THR A 15 -9.36 6.60 0.62
C THR A 15 -9.91 7.53 -0.46
N VAL A 16 -9.72 8.83 -0.29
CA VAL A 16 -10.12 9.84 -1.30
C VAL A 16 -9.36 9.64 -2.60
N MET A 17 -8.06 9.33 -2.52
CA MET A 17 -7.23 9.05 -3.70
C MET A 17 -7.72 7.79 -4.42
N TYR A 18 -7.98 6.69 -3.70
CA TYR A 18 -8.56 5.46 -4.30
C TYR A 18 -9.87 5.77 -5.01
N TYR A 19 -10.78 6.47 -4.34
CA TYR A 19 -12.07 6.83 -4.92
C TYR A 19 -11.92 7.65 -6.20
N LYS A 20 -11.07 8.68 -6.20
CA LYS A 20 -10.85 9.54 -7.37
C LYS A 20 -10.22 8.76 -8.53
N LYS A 21 -9.14 8.00 -8.25
CA LYS A 21 -8.42 7.26 -9.29
C LYS A 21 -9.26 6.14 -9.90
N LEU A 22 -9.98 5.35 -9.09
CA LEU A 22 -10.88 4.31 -9.61
C LEU A 22 -11.95 4.91 -10.53
N ASN A 23 -12.55 6.03 -10.14
CA ASN A 23 -13.55 6.69 -11.01
C ASN A 23 -12.92 7.20 -12.31
N SER A 24 -11.82 7.96 -12.23
CA SER A 24 -11.20 8.55 -13.42
C SER A 24 -10.61 7.51 -14.38
N GLU A 25 -9.97 6.47 -13.87
CA GLU A 25 -9.32 5.48 -14.72
C GLU A 25 -10.32 4.51 -15.36
N ILE A 26 -11.39 4.11 -14.65
CA ILE A 26 -12.44 3.27 -15.23
C ILE A 26 -13.24 4.07 -16.26
N ASP A 27 -13.54 5.35 -16.02
CA ASP A 27 -14.20 6.22 -16.97
C ASP A 27 -13.39 6.34 -18.28
N LEU A 28 -12.09 6.59 -18.18
CA LEU A 28 -11.19 6.61 -19.33
C LEU A 28 -11.10 5.25 -20.03
N LEU A 29 -10.96 4.16 -19.29
CA LEU A 29 -10.86 2.82 -19.84
C LEU A 29 -12.10 2.40 -20.63
N THR A 30 -13.27 2.89 -20.20
CA THR A 30 -14.56 2.59 -20.83
C THR A 30 -15.00 3.65 -21.86
N ASN A 31 -14.12 4.58 -22.24
CA ASN A 31 -14.43 5.70 -23.14
C ASN A 31 -15.68 6.51 -22.67
N GLU A 32 -15.71 6.85 -21.39
CA GLU A 32 -16.78 7.64 -20.75
C GLU A 32 -18.18 6.97 -20.77
N ASN A 33 -18.20 5.63 -20.92
CA ASN A 33 -19.47 4.90 -20.94
C ASN A 33 -19.91 4.37 -19.57
N HIS A 34 -18.96 4.17 -18.64
CA HIS A 34 -19.24 3.55 -17.34
C HIS A 34 -18.42 4.16 -16.22
N MET A 35 -19.08 4.40 -15.09
CA MET A 35 -18.44 4.69 -13.80
C MET A 35 -18.50 3.44 -12.91
N PRO A 36 -17.51 3.24 -12.02
CA PRO A 36 -17.52 2.09 -11.11
C PRO A 36 -18.62 2.20 -10.05
N ASP A 37 -19.26 1.07 -9.71
CA ASP A 37 -20.07 0.98 -8.50
C ASP A 37 -19.13 0.72 -7.31
N ILE A 38 -19.02 1.67 -6.39
CA ILE A 38 -18.09 1.63 -5.26
C ILE A 38 -18.86 1.74 -3.94
N ALA A 39 -18.62 0.79 -3.04
CA ALA A 39 -19.01 0.89 -1.64
C ALA A 39 -17.78 1.18 -0.79
N ILE A 40 -17.89 2.07 0.20
CA ILE A 40 -16.80 2.41 1.12
C ILE A 40 -17.28 2.25 2.55
N GLU A 41 -16.62 1.38 3.31
CA GLU A 41 -16.75 1.29 4.76
C GLU A 41 -15.57 2.02 5.40
N SER A 42 -15.84 3.18 5.95
CA SER A 42 -14.81 3.99 6.61
C SER A 42 -14.65 3.59 8.08
N VAL A 43 -13.42 3.37 8.51
CA VAL A 43 -13.08 3.09 9.91
C VAL A 43 -12.78 4.38 10.67
N ASP A 44 -12.91 4.34 11.99
CA ASP A 44 -12.30 5.34 12.86
C ASP A 44 -10.78 5.11 12.89
N PHE A 45 -10.04 6.00 12.21
CA PHE A 45 -8.58 5.91 12.11
C PHE A 45 -7.91 5.91 13.49
N ARG A 46 -8.39 6.74 14.42
CA ARG A 46 -7.79 6.84 15.76
C ARG A 46 -7.94 5.53 16.54
N ARG A 47 -9.07 4.86 16.39
CA ARG A 47 -9.33 3.54 16.99
C ARG A 47 -8.42 2.48 16.35
N ALA A 48 -8.38 2.40 15.03
CA ALA A 48 -7.52 1.44 14.31
C ALA A 48 -6.04 1.66 14.64
N TRP A 49 -5.58 2.91 14.64
CA TRP A 49 -4.19 3.26 14.95
C TRP A 49 -3.80 2.94 16.39
N LYS A 50 -4.72 3.11 17.35
CA LYS A 50 -4.49 2.72 18.74
C LYS A 50 -4.22 1.21 18.86
N TYR A 51 -4.97 0.37 18.15
CA TYR A 51 -4.72 -1.07 18.13
C TYR A 51 -3.32 -1.38 17.56
N VAL A 52 -2.92 -0.72 16.47
CA VAL A 52 -1.57 -0.86 15.89
C VAL A 52 -0.50 -0.48 16.92
N GLN A 53 -0.62 0.67 17.57
CA GLN A 53 0.37 1.16 18.54
C GLN A 53 0.49 0.26 19.78
N ASN A 54 -0.60 -0.36 20.21
CA ASN A 54 -0.63 -1.23 21.39
C ASN A 54 -0.25 -2.69 21.04
N GLY A 55 -0.08 -3.05 19.78
CA GLY A 55 0.11 -4.43 19.33
C GLY A 55 -1.15 -5.29 19.49
N GLU A 56 -2.33 -4.69 19.57
CA GLU A 56 -3.64 -5.34 19.69
C GLU A 56 -4.12 -5.81 18.31
N THR A 57 -3.38 -6.77 17.72
CA THR A 57 -3.62 -7.23 16.33
C THR A 57 -4.94 -7.95 16.18
N SER A 58 -5.35 -8.75 17.17
CA SER A 58 -6.64 -9.46 17.13
C SER A 58 -7.82 -8.51 17.11
N GLU A 59 -7.80 -7.45 17.94
CA GLU A 59 -8.81 -6.41 18.02
C GLU A 59 -8.87 -5.59 16.71
N LEU A 60 -7.70 -5.34 16.11
CA LEU A 60 -7.63 -4.71 14.80
C LEU A 60 -8.26 -5.60 13.73
N ALA A 61 -7.93 -6.89 13.71
CA ALA A 61 -8.49 -7.84 12.77
C ALA A 61 -10.02 -7.97 12.91
N ASP A 62 -10.53 -8.05 14.14
CA ASP A 62 -11.97 -8.07 14.40
C ASP A 62 -12.68 -6.83 13.89
N TYR A 63 -12.10 -5.65 14.15
CA TYR A 63 -12.65 -4.39 13.71
C TYR A 63 -12.66 -4.24 12.19
N LEU A 64 -11.61 -4.66 11.51
CA LEU A 64 -11.55 -4.61 10.05
C LEU A 64 -12.43 -5.70 9.40
N ALA A 65 -12.51 -6.89 9.99
CA ALA A 65 -13.40 -7.96 9.54
C ALA A 65 -14.89 -7.55 9.61
N GLU A 66 -15.29 -6.79 10.63
CA GLU A 66 -16.64 -6.19 10.70
C GLU A 66 -16.91 -5.33 9.45
N LYS A 67 -15.94 -4.48 9.05
CA LYS A 67 -16.07 -3.61 7.88
C LYS A 67 -16.12 -4.39 6.57
N VAL A 68 -15.29 -5.42 6.44
CA VAL A 68 -15.35 -6.34 5.30
C VAL A 68 -16.73 -7.00 5.19
N ASN A 69 -17.29 -7.48 6.30
CA ASN A 69 -18.62 -8.09 6.31
C ASN A 69 -19.72 -7.09 5.91
N CYS A 70 -19.62 -5.81 6.30
CA CYS A 70 -20.54 -4.78 5.81
C CYS A 70 -20.44 -4.63 4.28
N LEU A 71 -19.24 -4.63 3.71
CA LEU A 71 -19.05 -4.57 2.25
C LEU A 71 -19.65 -5.79 1.53
N VAL A 72 -19.50 -6.99 2.10
CA VAL A 72 -20.15 -8.19 1.57
C VAL A 72 -21.68 -8.02 1.50
N GLN A 73 -22.30 -7.42 2.54
CA GLN A 73 -23.74 -7.14 2.54
C GLN A 73 -24.15 -6.14 1.43
N THR A 74 -23.24 -5.27 1.01
CA THR A 74 -23.48 -4.37 -0.15
C THR A 74 -23.35 -5.09 -1.49
N LYS A 75 -23.05 -6.39 -1.51
CA LYS A 75 -22.73 -7.20 -2.69
C LYS A 75 -21.51 -6.71 -3.46
N ALA A 76 -20.49 -6.23 -2.74
CA ALA A 76 -19.20 -5.93 -3.34
C ALA A 76 -18.51 -7.23 -3.78
N ASP A 77 -18.05 -7.26 -5.03
CA ASP A 77 -17.42 -8.44 -5.65
C ASP A 77 -15.89 -8.42 -5.46
N VAL A 78 -15.30 -7.22 -5.47
CA VAL A 78 -13.87 -6.98 -5.35
C VAL A 78 -13.64 -6.12 -4.11
N ILE A 79 -13.10 -6.71 -3.05
CA ILE A 79 -12.94 -6.02 -1.76
C ILE A 79 -11.46 -5.81 -1.44
N ALA A 80 -11.11 -4.63 -0.93
CA ALA A 80 -9.73 -4.25 -0.61
C ALA A 80 -9.64 -3.32 0.59
N LEU A 81 -8.45 -3.35 1.24
CA LEU A 81 -8.04 -2.36 2.23
C LEU A 81 -7.28 -1.24 1.53
N THR A 82 -7.56 0.04 1.85
CA THR A 82 -6.90 1.19 1.19
C THR A 82 -5.60 1.62 1.86
N ALA A 83 -5.13 0.91 2.89
CA ALA A 83 -3.90 1.22 3.60
C ALA A 83 -2.96 0.03 3.69
N VAL A 84 -1.69 0.27 3.39
CA VAL A 84 -0.62 -0.75 3.44
C VAL A 84 -0.49 -1.35 4.83
N THR A 85 -0.41 -0.51 5.88
CA THR A 85 -0.22 -0.95 7.27
C THR A 85 -1.30 -1.92 7.76
N MET A 86 -2.54 -1.79 7.28
CA MET A 86 -3.64 -2.68 7.70
C MET A 86 -3.47 -4.12 7.22
N HIS A 87 -2.57 -4.36 6.25
CA HIS A 87 -2.24 -5.72 5.79
C HIS A 87 -1.45 -6.55 6.83
N MET A 88 -1.01 -5.94 7.93
CA MET A 88 -0.40 -6.67 9.05
C MET A 88 -1.35 -7.72 9.67
N VAL A 89 -2.67 -7.56 9.51
CA VAL A 89 -3.70 -8.51 9.97
C VAL A 89 -4.51 -9.12 8.81
N TYR A 90 -3.96 -9.10 7.59
CA TYR A 90 -4.64 -9.57 6.38
C TYR A 90 -5.11 -11.03 6.49
N ASP A 91 -4.21 -11.92 6.91
CA ASP A 91 -4.50 -13.36 6.99
C ASP A 91 -5.63 -13.62 8.03
N GLU A 92 -5.61 -12.91 9.16
CA GLU A 92 -6.64 -13.01 10.21
C GLU A 92 -8.00 -12.49 9.71
N ILE A 93 -8.02 -11.39 8.94
CA ILE A 93 -9.27 -10.87 8.35
C ILE A 93 -9.84 -11.88 7.36
N ALA A 94 -9.00 -12.45 6.49
CA ALA A 94 -9.42 -13.45 5.50
C ALA A 94 -9.99 -14.70 6.18
N GLU A 95 -9.36 -15.18 7.26
CA GLU A 95 -9.84 -16.31 8.05
C GLU A 95 -11.20 -16.01 8.70
N LYS A 96 -11.34 -14.85 9.34
CA LYS A 96 -12.58 -14.46 10.07
C LYS A 96 -13.76 -14.22 9.13
N THR A 97 -13.54 -13.76 7.91
CA THR A 97 -14.61 -13.36 6.98
C THR A 97 -14.87 -14.40 5.90
N GLY A 98 -13.91 -15.27 5.61
CA GLY A 98 -13.93 -16.16 4.44
C GLY A 98 -13.83 -15.43 3.10
N VAL A 99 -13.48 -14.13 3.11
CA VAL A 99 -13.39 -13.29 1.92
C VAL A 99 -11.94 -13.17 1.45
N SER A 100 -11.71 -13.42 0.17
CA SER A 100 -10.42 -13.14 -0.46
C SER A 100 -10.35 -11.65 -0.83
N LEU A 101 -9.58 -10.89 -0.04
CA LEU A 101 -9.34 -9.47 -0.32
C LEU A 101 -8.25 -9.32 -1.39
N VAL A 102 -8.32 -8.26 -2.19
CA VAL A 102 -7.20 -7.88 -3.05
C VAL A 102 -6.09 -7.30 -2.17
N SER A 103 -4.93 -7.95 -2.21
CA SER A 103 -3.82 -7.66 -1.30
C SER A 103 -2.79 -6.74 -1.95
N ILE A 104 -2.43 -5.64 -1.30
CA ILE A 104 -1.33 -4.76 -1.73
C ILE A 104 0.00 -5.53 -1.77
N PRO A 105 0.46 -6.24 -0.69
CA PRO A 105 1.69 -7.02 -0.72
C PRO A 105 1.76 -8.03 -1.87
N LYS A 106 0.70 -8.81 -2.08
CA LYS A 106 0.65 -9.81 -3.17
C LYS A 106 0.73 -9.16 -4.55
N THR A 107 0.01 -8.07 -4.76
CA THR A 107 0.03 -7.33 -6.03
C THR A 107 1.43 -6.77 -6.33
N VAL A 108 2.11 -6.22 -5.33
CA VAL A 108 3.49 -5.74 -5.45
C VAL A 108 4.44 -6.89 -5.76
N CYS A 109 4.30 -8.02 -5.04
CA CYS A 109 5.09 -9.22 -5.27
C CYS A 109 4.92 -9.76 -6.69
N GLU A 110 3.68 -9.94 -7.18
CA GLU A 110 3.37 -10.37 -8.54
C GLU A 110 4.08 -9.50 -9.58
N LYS A 111 4.05 -8.18 -9.39
CA LYS A 111 4.69 -7.23 -10.31
C LYS A 111 6.21 -7.37 -10.31
N ILE A 112 6.85 -7.40 -9.14
CA ILE A 112 8.31 -7.51 -9.00
C ILE A 112 8.80 -8.82 -9.60
N VAL A 113 8.13 -9.93 -9.30
CA VAL A 113 8.47 -11.27 -9.84
C VAL A 113 8.29 -11.31 -11.36
N SER A 114 7.22 -10.73 -11.89
CA SER A 114 6.98 -10.67 -13.34
C SER A 114 8.07 -9.90 -14.12
N GLU A 115 8.76 -9.00 -13.46
CA GLU A 115 9.88 -8.24 -14.02
C GLU A 115 11.25 -8.89 -13.81
N GLY A 116 11.31 -10.03 -13.12
CA GLY A 116 12.53 -10.78 -12.88
C GLY A 116 13.47 -10.15 -11.87
N ILE A 117 13.03 -9.14 -11.10
CA ILE A 117 13.83 -8.45 -10.08
C ILE A 117 14.03 -9.36 -8.87
N LYS A 118 15.24 -9.38 -8.32
CA LYS A 118 15.65 -10.28 -7.24
C LYS A 118 15.94 -9.57 -5.93
N LYS A 119 16.25 -8.28 -5.97
CA LYS A 119 16.61 -7.49 -4.78
C LYS A 119 15.88 -6.17 -4.79
N VAL A 120 15.11 -5.90 -3.74
CA VAL A 120 14.35 -4.66 -3.61
C VAL A 120 14.57 -3.99 -2.27
N GLY A 121 14.59 -2.66 -2.27
CA GLY A 121 14.45 -1.85 -1.08
C GLY A 121 12.97 -1.67 -0.72
N LEU A 122 12.67 -1.47 0.55
CA LEU A 122 11.34 -1.13 1.05
C LEU A 122 11.39 0.15 1.87
N PHE A 123 10.73 1.19 1.37
CA PHE A 123 10.45 2.43 2.11
C PHE A 123 8.98 2.48 2.52
N GLY A 124 8.70 3.02 3.68
CA GLY A 124 7.36 3.17 4.21
C GLY A 124 7.36 3.78 5.60
N THR A 125 6.25 3.64 6.33
CA THR A 125 6.25 3.94 7.77
C THR A 125 7.21 3.00 8.49
N VAL A 126 7.64 3.37 9.70
CA VAL A 126 8.53 2.52 10.52
C VAL A 126 7.91 1.12 10.68
N VAL A 127 6.62 1.04 10.98
CA VAL A 127 5.87 -0.23 11.09
C VAL A 127 5.95 -1.04 9.80
N THR A 128 5.79 -0.41 8.64
CA THR A 128 5.84 -1.08 7.33
C THR A 128 7.24 -1.66 7.05
N MET A 129 8.28 -0.94 7.40
CA MET A 129 9.66 -1.40 7.18
C MET A 129 10.10 -2.48 8.18
N GLU A 130 9.59 -2.46 9.41
CA GLU A 130 9.95 -3.43 10.46
C GLU A 130 9.17 -4.74 10.37
N GLN A 131 7.87 -4.68 10.11
CA GLN A 131 7.00 -5.86 10.07
C GLN A 131 7.18 -6.68 8.78
N ASP A 132 6.72 -7.92 8.79
CA ASP A 132 6.96 -8.88 7.69
C ASP A 132 5.87 -8.92 6.61
N TYR A 133 4.70 -8.33 6.85
CA TYR A 133 3.57 -8.44 5.94
C TYR A 133 3.84 -7.92 4.51
N MET A 134 4.76 -6.95 4.32
CA MET A 134 5.18 -6.50 2.99
C MET A 134 6.32 -7.34 2.40
N LYS A 135 6.99 -8.16 3.22
CA LYS A 135 8.19 -8.91 2.83
C LYS A 135 7.92 -10.39 2.57
N LYS A 136 6.95 -10.98 3.29
CA LYS A 136 6.66 -12.42 3.28
C LYS A 136 6.49 -12.99 1.88
N ASP A 137 5.54 -12.46 1.10
CA ASP A 137 5.26 -12.97 -0.25
C ASP A 137 6.47 -12.85 -1.19
N LEU A 138 7.26 -11.77 -1.07
CA LEU A 138 8.48 -11.55 -1.84
C LEU A 138 9.55 -12.59 -1.50
N LEU A 139 9.82 -12.81 -0.21
CA LEU A 139 10.79 -13.79 0.25
C LEU A 139 10.42 -15.22 -0.17
N GLU A 140 9.13 -15.59 -0.07
CA GLU A 140 8.62 -16.88 -0.53
C GLU A 140 8.79 -17.09 -2.05
N ASN A 141 8.84 -16.00 -2.83
CA ASN A 141 9.07 -16.02 -4.28
C ASN A 141 10.54 -15.77 -4.68
N GLY A 142 11.45 -15.81 -3.71
CA GLY A 142 12.89 -15.70 -3.96
C GLY A 142 13.37 -14.30 -4.30
N VAL A 143 12.67 -13.27 -3.79
CA VAL A 143 13.07 -11.86 -3.86
C VAL A 143 13.57 -11.43 -2.48
N GLU A 144 14.80 -10.97 -2.41
CA GLU A 144 15.39 -10.41 -1.20
C GLU A 144 14.86 -8.99 -0.95
N VAL A 145 14.47 -8.70 0.28
CA VAL A 145 13.95 -7.37 0.67
C VAL A 145 14.86 -6.73 1.68
N PHE A 146 15.41 -5.59 1.33
CA PHE A 146 16.27 -4.77 2.16
C PHE A 146 15.50 -3.59 2.73
N VAL A 147 15.71 -3.29 3.99
CA VAL A 147 15.18 -2.09 4.64
C VAL A 147 16.34 -1.19 5.07
N PRO A 148 16.16 0.12 5.13
CA PRO A 148 17.15 1.04 5.65
C PRO A 148 17.57 0.69 7.08
N ASN A 149 18.74 1.14 7.54
CA ASN A 149 19.15 1.00 8.93
C ASN A 149 18.25 1.78 9.89
N ASP A 150 18.42 1.60 11.20
CA ASP A 150 17.54 2.15 12.23
C ASP A 150 17.41 3.69 12.17
N GLU A 151 18.55 4.37 11.94
CA GLU A 151 18.58 5.84 11.85
C GLU A 151 17.87 6.33 10.59
N GLU A 152 18.11 5.67 9.47
CA GLU A 152 17.47 5.96 8.18
C GLU A 152 15.96 5.67 8.22
N ARG A 153 15.53 4.55 8.85
CA ARG A 153 14.09 4.25 9.03
C ARG A 153 13.39 5.33 9.87
N ALA A 154 14.03 5.77 10.94
CA ALA A 154 13.53 6.85 11.77
C ALA A 154 13.43 8.18 10.99
N LEU A 155 14.43 8.50 10.16
CA LEU A 155 14.43 9.66 9.28
C LEU A 155 13.29 9.59 8.27
N ILE A 156 13.16 8.48 7.53
CA ILE A 156 12.08 8.29 6.53
C ILE A 156 10.71 8.44 7.20
N GLY A 157 10.48 7.76 8.33
CA GLY A 157 9.23 7.86 9.09
C GLY A 157 8.92 9.29 9.52
N LYS A 158 9.93 10.03 9.98
CA LYS A 158 9.80 11.44 10.34
C LYS A 158 9.42 12.30 9.13
N ARG A 159 10.05 12.10 7.97
CA ARG A 159 9.74 12.85 6.75
C ARG A 159 8.33 12.56 6.23
N ILE A 160 7.89 11.30 6.31
CA ILE A 160 6.51 10.93 5.98
C ILE A 160 5.54 11.72 6.89
N TYR A 161 5.70 11.62 8.22
CA TYR A 161 4.77 12.20 9.18
C TYR A 161 4.78 13.74 9.22
N GLU A 162 5.98 14.35 9.23
CA GLU A 162 6.11 15.80 9.41
C GLU A 162 5.90 16.60 8.12
N GLU A 163 6.16 15.99 6.95
CA GLU A 163 6.17 16.68 5.67
C GLU A 163 5.18 16.09 4.67
N LEU A 164 5.37 14.82 4.25
CA LEU A 164 4.63 14.26 3.13
C LEU A 164 3.13 14.08 3.41
N GLU A 165 2.74 13.64 4.59
CA GLU A 165 1.33 13.57 5.01
C GLU A 165 0.63 14.95 4.99
N LYS A 166 1.39 16.03 5.05
CA LYS A 166 0.89 17.41 4.96
C LYS A 166 1.00 17.99 3.55
N GLY A 167 1.38 17.17 2.57
CA GLY A 167 1.59 17.59 1.19
C GLY A 167 2.84 18.47 1.00
N ILE A 168 3.77 18.47 1.96
CA ILE A 168 5.00 19.27 1.89
C ILE A 168 6.10 18.43 1.23
N VAL A 169 6.55 18.86 0.05
CA VAL A 169 7.65 18.25 -0.70
C VAL A 169 8.84 19.21 -0.69
N LYS A 170 10.01 18.75 -0.23
CA LYS A 170 11.24 19.53 -0.15
C LYS A 170 12.37 18.88 -0.93
N GLU A 171 13.18 19.67 -1.62
CA GLU A 171 14.38 19.19 -2.31
C GLU A 171 15.40 18.57 -1.34
N SER A 172 15.52 19.11 -0.12
CA SER A 172 16.38 18.53 0.91
C SER A 172 15.96 17.12 1.31
N THR A 173 14.66 16.89 1.43
CA THR A 173 14.10 15.56 1.75
C THR A 173 14.31 14.59 0.59
N LEU A 174 14.15 15.05 -0.66
CA LEU A 174 14.48 14.23 -1.83
C LEU A 174 15.95 13.83 -1.83
N ALA A 175 16.85 14.77 -1.55
CA ALA A 175 18.28 14.49 -1.46
C ALA A 175 18.62 13.44 -0.39
N GLU A 176 18.07 13.57 0.83
CA GLU A 176 18.26 12.61 1.91
C GLU A 176 17.76 11.19 1.51
N LEU A 177 16.56 11.10 0.94
CA LEU A 177 16.01 9.80 0.49
C LEU A 177 16.85 9.20 -0.65
N THR A 178 17.31 10.03 -1.57
CA THR A 178 18.16 9.61 -2.69
C THR A 178 19.52 9.08 -2.22
N GLU A 179 20.11 9.69 -1.18
CA GLU A 179 21.37 9.23 -0.57
C GLU A 179 21.19 7.83 0.03
N ILE A 180 20.10 7.59 0.78
CA ILE A 180 19.78 6.28 1.35
C ILE A 180 19.60 5.23 0.22
N ILE A 181 18.88 5.57 -0.85
CA ILE A 181 18.65 4.65 -1.97
C ILE A 181 19.97 4.31 -2.67
N ASN A 182 20.85 5.29 -2.89
CA ASN A 182 22.16 5.07 -3.51
C ASN A 182 23.03 4.15 -2.64
N ARG A 183 23.07 4.37 -1.32
CA ARG A 183 23.79 3.47 -0.39
C ARG A 183 23.25 2.04 -0.52
N MET A 184 21.94 1.84 -0.43
CA MET A 184 21.33 0.51 -0.55
C MET A 184 21.59 -0.14 -1.92
N LYS A 185 21.65 0.67 -2.99
CA LYS A 185 22.00 0.19 -4.32
C LYS A 185 23.45 -0.29 -4.38
N GLU A 186 24.37 0.44 -3.77
CA GLU A 186 25.81 0.13 -3.77
C GLU A 186 26.17 -1.03 -2.82
N GLU A 187 25.62 -1.04 -1.62
CA GLU A 187 25.95 -2.01 -0.57
C GLU A 187 25.11 -3.30 -0.67
N ASP A 188 23.79 -3.18 -0.85
CA ASP A 188 22.85 -4.30 -0.84
C ASP A 188 22.56 -4.82 -2.25
N GLY A 189 22.82 -3.99 -3.27
CA GLY A 189 22.57 -4.32 -4.68
C GLY A 189 21.10 -4.30 -5.05
N ILE A 190 20.28 -3.43 -4.44
CA ILE A 190 18.86 -3.32 -4.79
C ILE A 190 18.67 -2.87 -6.24
N GLU A 191 17.76 -3.52 -6.94
CA GLU A 191 17.39 -3.26 -8.33
C GLU A 191 16.11 -2.38 -8.43
N GLY A 192 15.30 -2.40 -7.37
CA GLY A 192 14.07 -1.65 -7.27
C GLY A 192 13.77 -1.18 -5.85
N LEU A 193 12.84 -0.24 -5.73
CA LEU A 193 12.38 0.31 -4.47
C LEU A 193 10.85 0.22 -4.38
N ILE A 194 10.35 -0.40 -3.33
CA ILE A 194 8.92 -0.44 -3.01
C ILE A 194 8.57 0.83 -2.24
N LEU A 195 7.62 1.60 -2.76
CA LEU A 195 7.02 2.74 -2.08
C LEU A 195 5.81 2.23 -1.28
N GLY A 196 6.08 1.84 -0.02
CA GLY A 196 5.10 1.23 0.88
C GLY A 196 4.28 2.23 1.69
N CYS A 197 4.16 3.47 1.22
CA CYS A 197 3.32 4.52 1.81
C CYS A 197 2.72 5.37 0.70
N THR A 198 1.48 5.78 0.87
CA THR A 198 0.71 6.58 -0.10
C THR A 198 1.34 7.94 -0.43
N GLU A 199 2.16 8.46 0.46
CA GLU A 199 2.77 9.78 0.37
C GLU A 199 4.16 9.77 -0.30
N LEU A 200 4.85 8.63 -0.32
CA LEU A 200 6.18 8.52 -0.95
C LEU A 200 6.18 8.86 -2.45
N PRO A 201 5.15 8.50 -3.24
CA PRO A 201 5.07 8.91 -4.64
C PRO A 201 4.98 10.42 -4.90
N LEU A 202 4.68 11.22 -3.86
CA LEU A 202 4.74 12.69 -3.97
C LEU A 202 6.16 13.21 -4.19
N ILE A 203 7.16 12.46 -3.72
CA ILE A 203 8.56 12.90 -3.74
C ILE A 203 9.47 11.97 -4.56
N LEU A 204 9.16 10.67 -4.64
CA LEU A 204 9.91 9.66 -5.38
C LEU A 204 9.10 9.10 -6.53
N ASN A 205 9.67 9.09 -7.74
CA ASN A 205 9.05 8.55 -8.93
C ASN A 205 10.11 8.03 -9.92
N SER A 206 9.68 7.55 -11.10
CA SER A 206 10.56 6.98 -12.11
C SER A 206 11.61 7.96 -12.65
N ASP A 207 11.40 9.27 -12.54
CA ASP A 207 12.26 10.28 -13.15
C ASP A 207 13.40 10.71 -12.22
N ASN A 208 13.21 10.53 -10.89
CA ASN A 208 14.15 11.00 -9.88
C ASN A 208 14.71 9.91 -8.95
N CYS A 209 14.21 8.68 -9.04
CA CYS A 209 14.68 7.56 -8.21
C CYS A 209 15.86 6.84 -8.89
N PRO A 210 16.97 6.56 -8.17
CA PRO A 210 18.15 5.86 -8.73
C PRO A 210 17.91 4.41 -9.14
N VAL A 211 16.81 3.80 -8.69
CA VAL A 211 16.37 2.44 -9.03
C VAL A 211 14.91 2.47 -9.43
N LYS A 212 14.41 1.37 -9.99
CA LYS A 212 13.01 1.28 -10.39
C LYS A 212 12.06 1.39 -9.20
N CYS A 213 11.10 2.32 -9.25
CA CYS A 213 10.07 2.48 -8.22
C CYS A 213 8.88 1.55 -8.46
N PHE A 214 8.42 0.92 -7.39
CA PHE A 214 7.18 0.16 -7.31
C PHE A 214 6.22 0.87 -6.35
N ASP A 215 5.36 1.72 -6.91
CA ASP A 215 4.29 2.36 -6.14
C ASP A 215 3.23 1.32 -5.79
N SER A 216 3.20 0.93 -4.52
CA SER A 216 2.31 -0.12 -4.01
C SER A 216 0.83 0.19 -4.21
N VAL A 217 0.46 1.46 -4.13
CA VAL A 217 -0.92 1.91 -4.29
C VAL A 217 -1.34 1.93 -5.76
N GLU A 218 -0.48 2.45 -6.63
CA GLU A 218 -0.72 2.47 -8.07
C GLU A 218 -0.88 1.05 -8.64
N LEU A 219 -0.04 0.12 -8.19
CA LEU A 219 -0.14 -1.29 -8.57
C LEU A 219 -1.45 -1.91 -8.09
N HIS A 220 -1.84 -1.62 -6.85
CA HIS A 220 -3.08 -2.13 -6.28
C HIS A 220 -4.32 -1.57 -6.98
N LEU A 221 -4.33 -0.28 -7.31
CA LEU A 221 -5.40 0.35 -8.09
C LEU A 221 -5.56 -0.31 -9.45
N LYS A 222 -4.46 -0.55 -10.18
CA LYS A 222 -4.49 -1.27 -11.47
C LYS A 222 -5.08 -2.66 -11.33
N LYS A 223 -4.73 -3.38 -10.26
CA LYS A 223 -5.30 -4.71 -9.99
C LYS A 223 -6.79 -4.66 -9.69
N LEU A 224 -7.23 -3.67 -8.92
CA LEU A 224 -8.67 -3.46 -8.65
C LEU A 224 -9.45 -3.16 -9.92
N ILE A 225 -8.91 -2.30 -10.80
CA ILE A 225 -9.52 -1.96 -12.07
C ILE A 225 -9.62 -3.18 -12.98
N GLU A 226 -8.52 -3.93 -13.12
CA GLU A 226 -8.48 -5.18 -13.88
C GLU A 226 -9.60 -6.12 -13.43
N LEU A 227 -9.65 -6.43 -12.13
CA LEU A 227 -10.63 -7.35 -11.55
C LEU A 227 -12.08 -6.84 -11.64
N ALA A 228 -12.29 -5.53 -11.59
CA ALA A 228 -13.64 -4.94 -11.67
C ALA A 228 -14.17 -4.87 -13.10
N THR A 229 -13.29 -4.85 -14.10
CA THR A 229 -13.65 -4.74 -15.53
C THR A 229 -13.69 -6.07 -16.27
N GLU A 230 -13.18 -7.15 -15.68
CA GLU A 230 -13.38 -8.55 -16.13
C GLU A 230 -14.87 -8.97 -15.96
#